data_71bdca67765b41f6ff108a5c9fc0c60e
#
_entry.id   71bdca67765b41f6ff108a5c9fc0c60e
#
_cell.length_a   1.000
_cell.length_b   1.000
_cell.length_c   1.000
_cell.angle_alpha   90.00
_cell.angle_beta   90.00
_cell.angle_gamma   90.00
#
_symmetry.space_group_name_H-M   'P 1'
#
loop_
_entity.id
_entity.type
_entity.pdbx_description
1 polymer ?
#
loop_
_entity_poly.entity_id
_entity_poly.type
_entity_poly.pdbx_seq_one_letter_code
_entity_poly.pdbx_strand_id
1 'polypeptide(L)'
;IGVSGKVVGFGGRLLDARTKGVNQKYVNSPDSEIYHKDRELYGIYQAKKAIAKDDRVYMVEGYTDVISMHQCGIENVVANSGTALSLHQIHMLHRFTSNITLLYDGDAAGIHAALRGTDMLLSEGMNLKVLLLPDGDDPDSFARKHTAADFKQYIEEHQTDFMEFKTDLLL
;
A
#
# COMPACT_ATOMS: atom_id res chain seq x y z
N ILE A 1 -6.30 -11.73 6.59
CA ILE A 1 -7.34 -12.42 5.80
C ILE A 1 -6.87 -12.44 4.36
N GLY A 2 -6.67 -13.65 3.81
CA GLY A 2 -6.28 -13.82 2.41
C GLY A 2 -7.42 -13.50 1.43
N VAL A 3 -7.11 -13.46 0.14
CA VAL A 3 -8.06 -13.09 -0.94
C VAL A 3 -9.34 -13.93 -0.97
N SER A 4 -9.29 -15.16 -0.43
CA SER A 4 -10.44 -16.06 -0.29
C SER A 4 -11.37 -15.74 0.89
N GLY A 5 -10.98 -14.83 1.79
CA GLY A 5 -11.71 -14.48 2.99
C GLY A 5 -11.40 -15.36 4.22
N LYS A 6 -10.44 -16.25 4.11
CA LYS A 6 -9.98 -17.08 5.24
C LYS A 6 -8.89 -16.37 6.02
N VAL A 7 -8.85 -16.57 7.34
CA VAL A 7 -7.73 -16.13 8.16
C VAL A 7 -6.52 -17.00 7.83
N VAL A 8 -5.43 -16.38 7.42
CA VAL A 8 -4.19 -17.07 7.04
C VAL A 8 -3.04 -16.72 7.97
N GLY A 9 -3.08 -15.58 8.65
CA GLY A 9 -2.06 -15.13 9.57
C GLY A 9 -2.53 -13.95 10.41
N PHE A 10 -1.65 -13.48 11.28
CA PHE A 10 -1.88 -12.35 12.18
C PHE A 10 -0.76 -11.33 12.03
N GLY A 11 -1.12 -10.07 12.15
CA GLY A 11 -0.18 -8.96 12.24
C GLY A 11 -0.42 -8.17 13.51
N GLY A 12 0.63 -7.61 14.08
CA GLY A 12 0.56 -6.72 15.23
C GLY A 12 1.42 -5.49 15.01
N ARG A 13 1.03 -4.36 15.61
CA ARG A 13 1.81 -3.13 15.66
C ARG A 13 2.02 -2.71 17.09
N LEU A 14 3.25 -2.32 17.41
CA LEU A 14 3.56 -1.70 18.69
C LEU A 14 2.94 -0.30 18.74
N LEU A 15 2.03 -0.07 19.68
CA LEU A 15 1.34 1.22 19.84
C LEU A 15 2.09 2.19 20.75
N ASP A 16 2.94 1.68 21.65
CA ASP A 16 3.70 2.48 22.61
C ASP A 16 5.20 2.33 22.38
N ALA A 17 5.85 3.40 21.89
CA ALA A 17 7.30 3.45 21.70
C ALA A 17 8.11 3.36 23.02
N ARG A 18 7.46 3.48 24.18
CA ARG A 18 8.09 3.37 25.51
C ARG A 18 8.31 1.94 25.98
N THR A 19 7.85 0.95 25.23
CA THR A 19 8.08 -0.48 25.55
C THR A 19 9.57 -0.79 25.34
N LYS A 20 10.31 -0.91 26.41
CA LYS A 20 11.75 -1.19 26.39
C LYS A 20 12.03 -2.56 25.77
N GLY A 21 13.01 -2.64 24.87
CA GLY A 21 13.51 -3.88 24.30
C GLY A 21 12.79 -4.37 23.04
N VAL A 22 11.81 -3.63 22.50
CA VAL A 22 11.15 -3.97 21.24
C VAL A 22 11.63 -3.03 20.14
N ASN A 23 12.41 -3.56 19.21
CA ASN A 23 12.96 -2.79 18.09
C ASN A 23 12.10 -2.87 16.80
N GLN A 24 11.06 -3.72 16.80
CA GLN A 24 10.20 -3.92 15.63
C GLN A 24 8.86 -3.22 15.80
N LYS A 25 8.56 -2.29 14.89
CA LYS A 25 7.29 -1.57 14.83
C LYS A 25 6.12 -2.50 14.48
N TYR A 26 6.36 -3.48 13.62
CA TYR A 26 5.38 -4.47 13.16
C TYR A 26 5.90 -5.89 13.38
N VAL A 27 4.99 -6.79 13.72
CA VAL A 27 5.22 -8.24 13.82
C VAL A 27 4.18 -8.94 12.96
N ASN A 28 4.63 -9.90 12.16
CA ASN A 28 3.76 -10.75 11.35
C ASN A 28 3.93 -12.21 11.78
N SER A 29 2.89 -13.02 11.56
CA SER A 29 3.03 -14.48 11.62
C SER A 29 4.24 -14.94 10.80
N PRO A 30 4.99 -15.93 11.26
CA PRO A 30 6.01 -16.57 10.44
C PRO A 30 5.36 -17.29 9.25
N ASP A 31 6.14 -17.57 8.23
CA ASP A 31 5.70 -18.39 7.10
C ASP A 31 5.25 -19.77 7.59
N SER A 32 4.18 -20.28 6.98
CA SER A 32 3.56 -21.55 7.32
C SER A 32 2.91 -22.17 6.08
N GLU A 33 2.29 -23.34 6.20
CA GLU A 33 1.59 -23.98 5.08
C GLU A 33 0.46 -23.12 4.49
N ILE A 34 -0.14 -22.24 5.30
CA ILE A 34 -1.28 -21.40 4.90
C ILE A 34 -0.94 -19.92 4.78
N TYR A 35 0.25 -19.49 5.18
CA TYR A 35 0.68 -18.09 5.13
C TYR A 35 2.09 -17.97 4.58
N HIS A 36 2.21 -17.20 3.50
CA HIS A 36 3.47 -16.76 2.94
C HIS A 36 3.42 -15.26 2.74
N LYS A 37 4.32 -14.53 3.38
CA LYS A 37 4.34 -13.07 3.39
C LYS A 37 4.41 -12.45 1.98
N ASP A 38 5.11 -13.10 1.08
CA ASP A 38 5.27 -12.71 -0.31
C ASP A 38 4.06 -13.05 -1.21
N ARG A 39 3.04 -13.72 -0.67
CA ARG A 39 1.83 -14.14 -1.41
C ARG A 39 0.56 -13.49 -0.88
N GLU A 40 0.64 -12.71 0.17
CA GLU A 40 -0.51 -12.08 0.80
C GLU A 40 -0.40 -10.55 0.72
N LEU A 41 -1.55 -9.91 0.60
CA LEU A 41 -1.71 -8.46 0.70
C LEU A 41 -2.70 -8.15 1.81
N TYR A 42 -2.28 -7.33 2.76
CA TYR A 42 -3.18 -6.89 3.82
C TYR A 42 -4.33 -6.06 3.26
N GLY A 43 -5.55 -6.40 3.65
CA GLY A 43 -6.75 -5.69 3.19
C GLY A 43 -7.35 -6.19 1.87
N ILE A 44 -6.70 -7.11 1.14
CA ILE A 44 -7.14 -7.52 -0.21
C ILE A 44 -8.56 -8.08 -0.25
N TYR A 45 -8.98 -8.84 0.76
CA TYR A 45 -10.34 -9.39 0.78
C TYR A 45 -11.41 -8.30 0.85
N GLN A 46 -11.21 -7.32 1.70
CA GLN A 46 -12.09 -6.17 1.86
C GLN A 46 -12.04 -5.26 0.62
N ALA A 47 -10.86 -5.06 0.06
CA ALA A 47 -10.62 -4.11 -1.03
C ALA A 47 -11.05 -4.61 -2.42
N LYS A 48 -11.04 -5.92 -2.68
CA LYS A 48 -11.15 -6.49 -4.03
C LYS A 48 -12.38 -6.02 -4.82
N LYS A 49 -13.52 -5.80 -4.18
CA LYS A 49 -14.73 -5.31 -4.84
C LYS A 49 -14.59 -3.83 -5.24
N ALA A 50 -14.05 -3.01 -4.34
CA ALA A 50 -13.79 -1.60 -4.63
C ALA A 50 -12.69 -1.44 -5.68
N ILE A 51 -11.64 -2.26 -5.64
CA ILE A 51 -10.59 -2.28 -6.68
C ILE A 51 -11.18 -2.55 -8.07
N ALA A 52 -12.01 -3.59 -8.20
CA ALA A 52 -12.62 -3.93 -9.48
C ALA A 52 -13.62 -2.87 -9.95
N LYS A 53 -14.37 -2.25 -9.03
CA LYS A 53 -15.35 -1.20 -9.35
C LYS A 53 -14.68 0.10 -9.81
N ASP A 54 -13.63 0.53 -9.11
CA ASP A 54 -12.94 1.78 -9.36
C ASP A 54 -11.80 1.63 -10.38
N ASP A 55 -11.56 0.40 -10.84
CA ASP A 55 -10.46 0.00 -11.73
C ASP A 55 -9.11 0.60 -11.29
N ARG A 56 -8.85 0.55 -9.99
CA ARG A 56 -7.63 1.09 -9.37
C ARG A 56 -7.41 0.50 -8.00
N VAL A 57 -6.13 0.28 -7.65
CA VAL A 57 -5.70 -0.08 -6.31
C VAL A 57 -4.71 0.95 -5.77
N TYR A 58 -4.87 1.33 -4.51
CA TYR A 58 -3.89 2.09 -3.75
C TYR A 58 -3.02 1.12 -2.95
N MET A 59 -1.71 1.27 -3.08
CA MET A 59 -0.72 0.49 -2.34
C MET A 59 -0.06 1.39 -1.31
N VAL A 60 -0.11 0.96 -0.05
CA VAL A 60 0.52 1.63 1.10
C VAL A 60 1.47 0.66 1.83
N GLU A 61 2.24 1.16 2.79
CA GLU A 61 3.24 0.33 3.48
C GLU A 61 2.68 -0.46 4.65
N GLY A 62 1.80 0.16 5.45
CA GLY A 62 1.41 -0.32 6.76
C GLY A 62 -0.06 -0.71 6.90
N TYR A 63 -0.34 -1.53 7.91
CA TYR A 63 -1.70 -1.96 8.26
C TYR A 63 -2.58 -0.80 8.71
N THR A 64 -2.01 0.14 9.47
CA THR A 64 -2.74 1.31 9.97
C THR A 64 -3.15 2.23 8.84
N ASP A 65 -2.31 2.37 7.81
CA ASP A 65 -2.63 3.15 6.62
C ASP A 65 -3.86 2.58 5.90
N VAL A 66 -3.88 1.25 5.70
CA VAL A 66 -5.05 0.56 5.12
C VAL A 66 -6.30 0.77 5.95
N ILE A 67 -6.20 0.59 7.27
CA ILE A 67 -7.34 0.72 8.19
C ILE A 67 -7.90 2.15 8.14
N SER A 68 -7.04 3.15 8.25
CA SER A 68 -7.46 4.55 8.28
C SER A 68 -8.02 5.04 6.95
N MET A 69 -7.42 4.64 5.83
CA MET A 69 -7.96 4.94 4.50
C MET A 69 -9.33 4.29 4.30
N HIS A 70 -9.48 3.02 4.70
CA HIS A 70 -10.75 2.31 4.61
C HIS A 70 -11.82 2.97 5.49
N GLN A 71 -11.49 3.37 6.72
CA GLN A 71 -12.39 4.12 7.60
C GLN A 71 -12.77 5.50 7.03
N CYS A 72 -11.86 6.14 6.32
CA CYS A 72 -12.09 7.40 5.61
C CYS A 72 -13.01 7.21 4.38
N GLY A 73 -13.26 5.98 3.91
CA GLY A 73 -14.09 5.67 2.75
C GLY A 73 -13.31 5.41 1.46
N ILE A 74 -11.98 5.21 1.57
CA ILE A 74 -11.12 4.77 0.46
C ILE A 74 -10.89 3.27 0.65
N GLU A 75 -11.76 2.45 0.06
CA GLU A 75 -11.81 1.02 0.32
C GLU A 75 -10.89 0.19 -0.58
N ASN A 76 -10.46 0.73 -1.73
CA ASN A 76 -9.59 0.07 -2.70
C ASN A 76 -8.10 0.18 -2.34
N VAL A 77 -7.76 -0.09 -1.09
CA VAL A 77 -6.41 0.06 -0.51
C VAL A 77 -5.90 -1.26 0.06
N VAL A 78 -4.63 -1.54 -0.18
CA VAL A 78 -3.92 -2.73 0.32
C VAL A 78 -2.51 -2.38 0.76
N ALA A 79 -1.89 -3.24 1.58
CA ALA A 79 -0.48 -3.09 1.96
C ALA A 79 0.30 -4.39 1.75
N ASN A 80 1.58 -4.24 1.37
CA ASN A 80 2.52 -5.35 1.22
C ASN A 80 3.34 -5.66 2.49
N SER A 81 3.05 -4.97 3.59
CA SER A 81 3.65 -5.24 4.91
C SER A 81 5.16 -5.08 4.99
N GLY A 82 5.70 -4.07 4.32
CA GLY A 82 7.10 -3.65 4.45
C GLY A 82 8.12 -4.48 3.67
N THR A 83 7.68 -5.25 2.67
CA THR A 83 8.55 -5.93 1.70
C THR A 83 8.38 -5.33 0.31
N ALA A 84 9.34 -5.55 -0.60
CA ALA A 84 9.10 -5.28 -2.01
C ALA A 84 7.95 -6.16 -2.51
N LEU A 85 7.17 -5.66 -3.49
CA LEU A 85 6.12 -6.45 -4.13
C LEU A 85 6.71 -7.68 -4.81
N SER A 86 6.08 -8.83 -4.58
CA SER A 86 6.41 -10.08 -5.25
C SER A 86 5.58 -10.25 -6.53
N LEU A 87 6.03 -11.15 -7.39
CA LEU A 87 5.28 -11.54 -8.59
C LEU A 87 3.88 -12.10 -8.25
N HIS A 88 3.77 -12.86 -7.16
CA HIS A 88 2.49 -13.40 -6.69
C HIS A 88 1.51 -12.30 -6.29
N GLN A 89 1.99 -11.28 -5.57
CA GLN A 89 1.19 -10.13 -5.17
C GLN A 89 0.75 -9.31 -6.38
N ILE A 90 1.64 -9.09 -7.35
CA ILE A 90 1.33 -8.38 -8.60
C ILE A 90 0.28 -9.14 -9.41
N HIS A 91 0.44 -10.45 -9.61
CA HIS A 91 -0.54 -11.28 -10.30
C HIS A 91 -1.89 -11.33 -9.58
N MET A 92 -1.88 -11.28 -8.24
CA MET A 92 -3.12 -11.21 -7.46
C MET A 92 -3.89 -9.92 -7.75
N LEU A 93 -3.20 -8.77 -7.76
CA LEU A 93 -3.80 -7.46 -8.07
C LEU A 93 -4.27 -7.38 -9.51
N HIS A 94 -3.48 -7.90 -10.45
CA HIS A 94 -3.78 -7.87 -11.89
C HIS A 94 -5.08 -8.60 -12.25
N ARG A 95 -5.56 -9.50 -11.39
CA ARG A 95 -6.88 -10.13 -11.54
C ARG A 95 -8.05 -9.17 -11.36
N PHE A 96 -7.83 -8.03 -10.71
CA PHE A 96 -8.87 -7.05 -10.39
C PHE A 96 -8.69 -5.73 -11.13
N THR A 97 -7.45 -5.29 -11.35
CA THR A 97 -7.11 -4.08 -12.08
C THR A 97 -5.68 -4.11 -12.60
N SER A 98 -5.40 -3.35 -13.66
CA SER A 98 -4.04 -3.06 -14.12
C SER A 98 -3.51 -1.72 -13.60
N ASN A 99 -4.31 -0.94 -12.86
CA ASN A 99 -3.97 0.40 -12.42
C ASN A 99 -3.59 0.41 -10.94
N ILE A 100 -2.36 0.75 -10.63
CA ILE A 100 -1.84 0.85 -9.27
C ILE A 100 -1.30 2.25 -8.99
N THR A 101 -1.66 2.83 -7.86
CA THR A 101 -1.06 4.06 -7.35
C THR A 101 -0.35 3.76 -6.03
N LEU A 102 0.96 4.02 -5.98
CA LEU A 102 1.77 3.89 -4.78
C LEU A 102 1.62 5.16 -3.94
N LEU A 103 1.16 5.04 -2.71
CA LEU A 103 1.06 6.13 -1.75
C LEU A 103 2.11 5.94 -0.66
N TYR A 104 3.05 6.87 -0.58
CA TYR A 104 4.14 6.82 0.38
C TYR A 104 4.34 8.17 1.07
N ASP A 105 5.06 8.14 2.19
CA ASP A 105 5.51 9.31 2.88
C ASP A 105 6.40 10.17 1.96
N GLY A 106 6.32 11.48 2.07
CA GLY A 106 7.10 12.41 1.24
C GLY A 106 8.59 12.53 1.62
N ASP A 107 9.08 11.65 2.51
CA ASP A 107 10.47 11.62 2.94
C ASP A 107 11.36 10.74 2.04
N ALA A 108 12.69 10.78 2.29
CA ALA A 108 13.66 10.00 1.51
C ALA A 108 13.41 8.48 1.58
N ALA A 109 12.88 7.98 2.70
CA ALA A 109 12.58 6.56 2.87
C ALA A 109 11.38 6.15 2.01
N GLY A 110 10.33 6.98 1.96
CA GLY A 110 9.16 6.79 1.10
C GLY A 110 9.52 6.84 -0.38
N ILE A 111 10.38 7.77 -0.79
CA ILE A 111 10.89 7.84 -2.18
C ILE A 111 11.63 6.55 -2.54
N HIS A 112 12.52 6.06 -1.68
CA HIS A 112 13.22 4.79 -1.90
C HIS A 112 12.25 3.60 -1.92
N ALA A 113 11.20 3.63 -1.09
CA ALA A 113 10.18 2.60 -1.09
C ALA A 113 9.39 2.60 -2.42
N ALA A 114 9.02 3.77 -2.93
CA ALA A 114 8.34 3.93 -4.20
C ALA A 114 9.16 3.38 -5.39
N LEU A 115 10.48 3.48 -5.35
CA LEU A 115 11.35 2.99 -6.41
C LEU A 115 11.60 1.47 -6.37
N ARG A 116 11.34 0.83 -5.22
CA ARG A 116 11.57 -0.62 -5.09
C ARG A 116 10.46 -1.44 -5.75
N GLY A 117 10.84 -2.39 -6.58
CA GLY A 117 9.90 -3.32 -7.23
C GLY A 117 9.08 -2.72 -8.39
N THR A 118 9.32 -1.46 -8.75
CA THR A 118 8.59 -0.79 -9.84
C THR A 118 8.88 -1.39 -11.21
N ASP A 119 10.12 -1.83 -11.44
CA ASP A 119 10.48 -2.46 -12.71
C ASP A 119 9.69 -3.77 -12.92
N MET A 120 9.41 -4.52 -11.85
CA MET A 120 8.59 -5.72 -11.90
C MET A 120 7.12 -5.39 -12.20
N LEU A 121 6.56 -4.34 -11.58
CA LEU A 121 5.20 -3.87 -11.88
C LEU A 121 5.05 -3.49 -13.35
N LEU A 122 5.99 -2.73 -13.88
CA LEU A 122 5.98 -2.31 -15.29
C LEU A 122 6.15 -3.51 -16.24
N SER A 123 7.04 -4.46 -15.93
CA SER A 123 7.24 -5.66 -16.75
C SER A 123 6.01 -6.56 -16.81
N GLU A 124 5.18 -6.54 -15.77
CA GLU A 124 3.91 -7.27 -15.70
C GLU A 124 2.72 -6.48 -16.31
N GLY A 125 2.98 -5.36 -16.96
CA GLY A 125 1.96 -4.58 -17.67
C GLY A 125 1.05 -3.76 -16.77
N MET A 126 1.48 -3.44 -15.54
CA MET A 126 0.74 -2.54 -14.65
C MET A 126 0.95 -1.08 -15.03
N ASN A 127 -0.11 -0.30 -15.03
CA ASN A 127 -0.06 1.16 -15.13
C ASN A 127 0.25 1.72 -13.75
N LEU A 128 1.40 2.34 -13.61
CA LEU A 128 1.94 2.74 -12.32
C LEU A 128 1.93 4.25 -12.14
N LYS A 129 1.29 4.71 -11.06
CA LYS A 129 1.36 6.08 -10.58
C LYS A 129 1.97 6.12 -9.18
N VAL A 130 2.54 7.26 -8.83
CA VAL A 130 3.13 7.55 -7.51
C VAL A 130 2.50 8.81 -6.96
N LEU A 131 2.22 8.80 -5.66
CA LEU A 131 1.85 9.94 -4.87
C LEU A 131 2.75 9.98 -3.63
N LEU A 132 3.46 11.08 -3.45
CA LEU A 132 4.12 11.41 -2.19
C LEU A 132 3.20 12.34 -1.39
N LEU A 133 2.94 11.99 -0.15
CA LEU A 133 2.16 12.84 0.75
C LEU A 133 2.99 14.05 1.23
N PRO A 134 2.35 15.13 1.69
CA PRO A 134 3.06 16.29 2.21
C PRO A 134 3.98 15.91 3.39
N ASP A 135 5.03 16.69 3.60
CA ASP A 135 5.96 16.50 4.71
C ASP A 135 5.23 16.37 6.05
N GLY A 136 5.57 15.30 6.78
CA GLY A 136 5.00 14.99 8.09
C GLY A 136 3.70 14.20 8.06
N ASP A 137 3.17 13.87 6.89
CA ASP A 137 2.01 13.00 6.75
C ASP A 137 2.38 11.65 6.15
N ASP A 138 1.82 10.61 6.76
CA ASP A 138 1.66 9.27 6.18
C ASP A 138 0.18 9.07 5.79
N PRO A 139 -0.17 7.99 5.06
CA PRO A 139 -1.57 7.76 4.67
C PRO A 139 -2.53 7.67 5.85
N ASP A 140 -2.10 7.16 7.00
CA ASP A 140 -2.87 7.10 8.24
C ASP A 140 -3.22 8.51 8.76
N SER A 141 -2.21 9.37 8.95
CA SER A 141 -2.41 10.73 9.45
C SER A 141 -3.21 11.58 8.47
N PHE A 142 -2.96 11.46 7.18
CA PHE A 142 -3.67 12.20 6.14
C PHE A 142 -5.15 11.80 6.08
N ALA A 143 -5.46 10.49 6.14
CA ALA A 143 -6.84 10.00 6.16
C ALA A 143 -7.64 10.48 7.38
N ARG A 144 -6.97 10.66 8.53
CA ARG A 144 -7.62 11.18 9.75
C ARG A 144 -7.95 12.68 9.69
N LYS A 145 -7.23 13.44 8.88
CA LYS A 145 -7.38 14.90 8.76
C LYS A 145 -8.35 15.32 7.65
N HIS A 146 -8.68 14.42 6.73
CA HIS A 146 -9.42 14.73 5.52
C HIS A 146 -10.65 13.84 5.35
N THR A 147 -11.65 14.33 4.61
CA THR A 147 -12.75 13.49 4.14
C THR A 147 -12.31 12.57 3.00
N ALA A 148 -13.09 11.54 2.70
CA ALA A 148 -12.82 10.69 1.53
C ALA A 148 -12.77 11.49 0.22
N ALA A 149 -13.67 12.48 0.06
CA ALA A 149 -13.72 13.34 -1.12
C ALA A 149 -12.46 14.19 -1.25
N ASP A 150 -12.03 14.85 -0.16
CA ASP A 150 -10.82 15.67 -0.15
C ASP A 150 -9.57 14.82 -0.42
N PHE A 151 -9.48 13.64 0.17
CA PHE A 151 -8.33 12.77 -0.04
C PHE A 151 -8.28 12.24 -1.50
N LYS A 152 -9.41 11.82 -2.06
CA LYS A 152 -9.49 11.41 -3.47
C LYS A 152 -9.13 12.55 -4.43
N GLN A 153 -9.63 13.76 -4.15
CA GLN A 153 -9.27 14.93 -4.93
C GLN A 153 -7.77 15.21 -4.86
N TYR A 154 -7.18 15.15 -3.67
CA TYR A 154 -5.74 15.31 -3.48
C TYR A 154 -4.94 14.29 -4.29
N ILE A 155 -5.35 13.03 -4.29
CA ILE A 155 -4.71 11.98 -5.09
C ILE A 155 -4.75 12.34 -6.58
N GLU A 156 -5.92 12.71 -7.11
CA GLU A 156 -6.07 13.04 -8.53
C GLU A 156 -5.24 14.25 -8.96
N GLU A 157 -5.10 15.24 -8.10
CA GLU A 157 -4.35 16.47 -8.38
C GLU A 157 -2.82 16.30 -8.28
N HIS A 158 -2.34 15.35 -7.46
CA HIS A 158 -0.91 15.24 -7.12
C HIS A 158 -0.27 13.91 -7.51
N GLN A 159 -1.06 12.92 -7.96
CA GLN A 159 -0.46 11.67 -8.46
C GLN A 159 0.26 11.91 -9.79
N THR A 160 1.44 11.33 -9.94
CA THR A 160 2.27 11.47 -11.12
C THR A 160 2.49 10.12 -11.76
N ASP A 161 2.58 10.04 -13.09
CA ASP A 161 3.04 8.85 -13.78
C ASP A 161 4.44 8.46 -13.28
N PHE A 162 4.68 7.15 -13.09
CA PHE A 162 5.94 6.70 -12.53
C PHE A 162 7.16 7.06 -13.39
N MET A 163 7.03 7.04 -14.71
CA MET A 163 8.14 7.37 -15.60
C MET A 163 8.49 8.86 -15.51
N GLU A 164 7.48 9.72 -15.39
CA GLU A 164 7.66 11.14 -15.13
C GLU A 164 8.31 11.36 -13.77
N PHE A 165 7.77 10.76 -12.71
CA PHE A 165 8.34 10.83 -11.36
C PHE A 165 9.82 10.38 -11.31
N LYS A 166 10.17 9.28 -11.97
CA LYS A 166 11.54 8.77 -12.01
C LYS A 166 12.47 9.71 -12.79
N THR A 167 11.97 10.32 -13.85
CA THR A 167 12.73 11.28 -14.66
C THR A 167 13.06 12.52 -13.85
N ASP A 168 12.08 13.08 -13.15
CA ASP A 168 12.25 14.27 -12.30
C ASP A 168 13.24 14.05 -11.15
N LEU A 169 13.35 12.81 -10.65
CA LEU A 169 14.34 12.47 -9.61
C LEU A 169 15.77 12.34 -10.14
N LEU A 170 15.95 12.11 -11.44
CA LEU A 170 17.26 11.89 -12.06
C LEU A 170 17.86 13.15 -12.69
N LEU A 171 17.09 14.23 -12.82
CA LEU A 171 17.48 15.52 -13.34
C LEU A 171 17.85 16.50 -12.21
#